data_ec02fd75960e3651028e4f1c4e8ebaf3
#
_entry.id   ec02fd75960e3651028e4f1c4e8ebaf3
#
_cell.length_a   1.000
_cell.length_b   1.000
_cell.length_c   1.000
_cell.angle_alpha   90.00
_cell.angle_beta   90.00
_cell.angle_gamma   90.00
#
_symmetry.space_group_name_H-M   'P 1'
#
loop_
_entity.id
_entity.type
_entity.pdbx_description
1 polymer ?
#
loop_
_entity_poly.entity_id
_entity_poly.type
_entity_poly.pdbx_seq_one_letter_code
_entity_poly.pdbx_strand_id
1 'polypeptide(L)'
;SPSEQHLILRHDVDFDLDAALRMAEMEAERGLVSNYFVLLRTEFYNIFSRKGTNALQHLAALGHDVGLHFDPAFHDAEDADLHRAATAECDLLATVTGKPVKTFSLHRPPRNLLANSLEIPGRINAYAGRYFTEMAYCSDSRGAWHYGHPLEQDAVAQGTALQLLTHP
;
A
#
# COMPACT_ATOMS: atom_id res chain seq x y z
N SER A 1 -5.85 -17.65 -4.29
CA SER A 1 -5.20 -18.01 -5.58
C SER A 1 -5.55 -16.96 -6.63
N PRO A 2 -4.65 -16.61 -7.59
CA PRO A 2 -4.99 -15.68 -8.67
C PRO A 2 -6.19 -16.10 -9.53
N SER A 3 -6.51 -17.39 -9.56
CA SER A 3 -7.68 -17.96 -10.27
C SER A 3 -8.99 -17.87 -9.49
N GLU A 4 -8.95 -17.51 -8.21
CA GLU A 4 -10.15 -17.36 -7.39
C GLU A 4 -10.63 -15.92 -7.41
N GLN A 5 -11.95 -15.72 -7.49
CA GLN A 5 -12.53 -14.39 -7.46
C GLN A 5 -12.26 -13.71 -6.11
N HIS A 6 -11.41 -12.68 -6.13
CA HIS A 6 -11.22 -11.80 -4.97
C HIS A 6 -10.67 -10.45 -5.40
N LEU A 7 -10.93 -9.45 -4.60
CA LEU A 7 -10.45 -8.09 -4.80
C LEU A 7 -9.49 -7.74 -3.64
N ILE A 8 -8.29 -7.30 -3.98
CA ILE A 8 -7.35 -6.68 -3.05
C ILE A 8 -7.45 -5.17 -3.23
N LEU A 9 -7.99 -4.47 -2.24
CA LEU A 9 -8.01 -3.02 -2.19
C LEU A 9 -6.70 -2.52 -1.59
N ARG A 10 -6.01 -1.66 -2.33
CA ARG A 10 -4.75 -1.03 -1.95
C ARG A 10 -4.86 0.47 -2.15
N HIS A 11 -4.48 1.24 -1.14
CA HIS A 11 -4.45 2.69 -1.17
C HIS A 11 -3.06 3.18 -0.81
N ASP A 12 -2.39 3.83 -1.76
CA ASP A 12 -1.10 4.48 -1.52
C ASP A 12 -1.37 5.94 -1.15
N VAL A 13 -1.11 6.28 0.12
CA VAL A 13 -1.42 7.59 0.69
C VAL A 13 -0.24 8.52 0.48
N ASP A 14 -0.21 9.17 -0.68
CA ASP A 14 0.89 10.04 -1.06
C ASP A 14 0.75 11.45 -0.46
N PHE A 15 -0.48 11.99 -0.36
CA PHE A 15 -0.71 13.42 -0.13
C PHE A 15 -1.60 13.72 1.07
N ASP A 16 -2.71 13.02 1.28
CA ASP A 16 -3.77 13.43 2.23
C ASP A 16 -4.25 12.29 3.13
N LEU A 17 -3.82 12.31 4.39
CA LEU A 17 -4.28 11.37 5.42
C LEU A 17 -5.78 11.56 5.76
N ASP A 18 -6.32 12.77 5.65
CA ASP A 18 -7.73 12.99 5.95
C ASP A 18 -8.61 12.42 4.83
N ALA A 19 -8.17 12.48 3.57
CA ALA A 19 -8.86 11.83 2.46
C ALA A 19 -8.81 10.30 2.61
N ALA A 20 -7.65 9.75 2.95
CA ALA A 20 -7.50 8.32 3.23
C ALA A 20 -8.44 7.86 4.36
N LEU A 21 -8.53 8.64 5.45
CA LEU A 21 -9.41 8.31 6.57
C LEU A 21 -10.89 8.32 6.18
N ARG A 22 -11.35 9.34 5.43
CA ARG A 22 -12.72 9.38 4.92
C ARG A 22 -13.04 8.17 4.02
N MET A 23 -12.10 7.77 3.18
CA MET A 23 -12.25 6.57 2.34
C MET A 23 -12.37 5.31 3.21
N ALA A 24 -11.51 5.16 4.20
CA ALA A 24 -11.52 4.03 5.12
C ALA A 24 -12.83 3.92 5.91
N GLU A 25 -13.38 5.04 6.38
CA GLU A 25 -14.68 5.07 7.04
C GLU A 25 -15.79 4.56 6.11
N MET A 26 -15.83 5.03 4.86
CA MET A 26 -16.80 4.56 3.86
C MET A 26 -16.64 3.07 3.52
N GLU A 27 -15.43 2.55 3.49
CA GLU A 27 -15.15 1.13 3.26
C GLU A 27 -15.58 0.28 4.44
N ALA A 28 -15.23 0.70 5.67
CA ALA A 28 -15.61 0.01 6.90
C ALA A 28 -17.15 -0.06 7.07
N GLU A 29 -17.87 1.01 6.73
CA GLU A 29 -19.36 1.03 6.71
C GLU A 29 -19.94 -0.03 5.77
N ARG A 30 -19.19 -0.44 4.75
CA ARG A 30 -19.58 -1.47 3.76
C ARG A 30 -18.99 -2.85 4.07
N GLY A 31 -18.34 -2.99 5.22
CA GLY A 31 -17.70 -4.24 5.64
C GLY A 31 -16.48 -4.62 4.79
N LEU A 32 -15.85 -3.63 4.13
CA LEU A 32 -14.65 -3.83 3.33
C LEU A 32 -13.40 -3.62 4.19
N VAL A 33 -12.37 -4.40 3.91
CA VAL A 33 -11.05 -4.27 4.51
C VAL A 33 -10.03 -4.01 3.40
N SER A 34 -9.19 -2.99 3.60
CA SER A 34 -8.21 -2.52 2.62
C SER A 34 -6.83 -2.39 3.24
N ASN A 35 -5.81 -2.24 2.38
CA ASN A 35 -4.44 -1.95 2.79
C ASN A 35 -4.14 -0.48 2.50
N TYR A 36 -3.82 0.29 3.53
CA TYR A 36 -3.40 1.69 3.44
C TYR A 36 -1.90 1.78 3.64
N PHE A 37 -1.18 2.12 2.58
CA PHE A 37 0.27 2.29 2.62
C PHE A 37 0.62 3.76 2.81
N VAL A 38 1.38 4.09 3.86
CA VAL A 38 1.71 5.46 4.24
C VAL A 38 3.21 5.73 4.15
N LEU A 39 3.55 6.92 3.67
CA LEU A 39 4.92 7.41 3.62
C LEU A 39 5.36 7.88 5.02
N LEU A 40 6.58 7.52 5.43
CA LEU A 40 7.20 8.11 6.61
C LEU A 40 7.95 9.40 6.26
N ARG A 41 8.41 9.50 5.01
CA ARG A 41 9.19 10.61 4.48
C ARG A 41 8.38 11.35 3.42
N THR A 42 7.60 12.33 3.86
CA THR A 42 6.80 13.17 2.97
C THR A 42 6.67 14.58 3.57
N GLU A 43 6.50 15.57 2.69
CA GLU A 43 6.24 16.95 3.08
C GLU A 43 4.74 17.24 3.30
N PHE A 44 3.86 16.31 2.89
CA PHE A 44 2.41 16.55 2.87
C PHE A 44 1.75 16.27 4.21
N TYR A 45 2.29 15.34 5.01
CA TYR A 45 1.75 15.02 6.33
C TYR A 45 2.86 14.50 7.27
N ASN A 46 2.57 14.46 8.55
CA ASN A 46 3.49 13.94 9.56
C ASN A 46 2.78 12.90 10.43
N ILE A 47 3.13 11.62 10.25
CA ILE A 47 2.55 10.51 11.00
C ILE A 47 2.88 10.54 12.50
N PHE A 48 3.97 11.20 12.90
CA PHE A 48 4.39 11.37 14.28
C PHE A 48 3.73 12.57 14.97
N SER A 49 2.98 13.41 14.24
CA SER A 49 2.14 14.43 14.85
C SER A 49 0.95 13.77 15.56
N ARG A 50 0.36 14.47 16.54
CA ARG A 50 -0.87 13.98 17.20
C ARG A 50 -1.97 13.66 16.17
N LYS A 51 -2.15 14.53 15.17
CA LYS A 51 -3.14 14.33 14.11
C LYS A 51 -2.83 13.07 13.29
N GLY A 52 -1.59 12.92 12.82
CA GLY A 52 -1.17 11.77 12.03
C GLY A 52 -1.26 10.45 12.81
N THR A 53 -0.75 10.42 14.04
CA THR A 53 -0.86 9.25 14.92
C THR A 53 -2.32 8.83 15.14
N ASN A 54 -3.20 9.78 15.46
CA ASN A 54 -4.62 9.49 15.64
C ASN A 54 -5.26 8.95 14.36
N ALA A 55 -4.93 9.50 13.19
CA ALA A 55 -5.46 9.03 11.91
C ALA A 55 -5.06 7.57 11.63
N LEU A 56 -3.78 7.23 11.81
CA LEU A 56 -3.31 5.85 11.60
C LEU A 56 -3.90 4.85 12.60
N GLN A 57 -4.04 5.25 13.86
CA GLN A 57 -4.70 4.42 14.87
C GLN A 57 -6.18 4.23 14.55
N HIS A 58 -6.85 5.25 14.02
CA HIS A 58 -8.24 5.14 13.60
C HIS A 58 -8.39 4.20 12.39
N LEU A 59 -7.55 4.33 11.36
CA LEU A 59 -7.48 3.37 10.24
C LEU A 59 -7.37 1.93 10.73
N ALA A 60 -6.44 1.69 11.66
CA ALA A 60 -6.24 0.37 12.24
C ALA A 60 -7.42 -0.10 13.13
N ALA A 61 -8.14 0.82 13.78
CA ALA A 61 -9.32 0.52 14.60
C ALA A 61 -10.55 0.18 13.73
N LEU A 62 -10.67 0.77 12.53
CA LEU A 62 -11.69 0.42 11.54
C LEU A 62 -11.49 -1.00 10.94
N GLY A 63 -10.35 -1.64 11.20
CA GLY A 63 -10.06 -3.00 10.72
C GLY A 63 -9.19 -3.04 9.47
N HIS A 64 -8.75 -1.91 8.95
CA HIS A 64 -7.83 -1.85 7.81
C HIS A 64 -6.41 -2.21 8.20
N ASP A 65 -5.64 -2.75 7.26
CA ASP A 65 -4.21 -2.92 7.42
C ASP A 65 -3.46 -1.61 7.07
N VAL A 66 -2.59 -1.16 7.97
CA VAL A 66 -1.70 -0.02 7.73
C VAL A 66 -0.31 -0.56 7.41
N GLY A 67 0.13 -0.34 6.19
CA GLY A 67 1.42 -0.76 5.65
C GLY A 67 2.37 0.40 5.39
N LEU A 68 3.64 0.08 5.15
CA LEU A 68 4.65 1.06 4.78
C LEU A 68 4.59 1.34 3.27
N HIS A 69 4.48 2.62 2.87
CA HIS A 69 4.80 3.08 1.52
C HIS A 69 6.27 3.51 1.51
N PHE A 70 7.16 2.59 1.14
CA PHE A 70 8.60 2.83 1.20
C PHE A 70 9.08 3.59 -0.04
N ASP A 71 9.76 4.72 0.17
CA ASP A 71 10.39 5.46 -0.91
C ASP A 71 11.88 5.16 -0.99
N PRO A 72 12.33 4.33 -1.94
CA PRO A 72 13.73 3.99 -2.10
C PRO A 72 14.61 5.17 -2.53
N ALA A 73 14.02 6.26 -3.08
CA ALA A 73 14.79 7.42 -3.53
C ALA A 73 15.45 8.23 -2.39
N PHE A 74 14.99 8.03 -1.15
CA PHE A 74 15.65 8.60 0.04
C PHE A 74 16.91 7.86 0.48
N HIS A 75 17.25 6.78 -0.18
CA HIS A 75 18.35 5.91 0.19
C HIS A 75 19.31 5.75 -0.99
N ASP A 76 20.50 6.38 -0.91
CA ASP A 76 21.61 6.22 -1.86
C ASP A 76 22.26 4.84 -1.65
N ALA A 77 21.49 3.73 -1.82
CA ALA A 77 21.93 2.50 -1.20
C ALA A 77 21.90 1.32 -2.16
N GLU A 78 22.86 0.42 -1.97
CA GLU A 78 22.82 -0.95 -2.48
C GLU A 78 21.65 -1.73 -1.84
N ASP A 79 21.19 -2.81 -2.45
CA ASP A 79 20.00 -3.57 -2.04
C ASP A 79 19.96 -3.95 -0.54
N ALA A 80 21.11 -4.31 0.05
CA ALA A 80 21.18 -4.66 1.48
C ALA A 80 20.83 -3.48 2.42
N ASP A 81 21.15 -2.27 2.03
CA ASP A 81 20.85 -1.06 2.79
C ASP A 81 19.36 -0.69 2.66
N LEU A 82 18.74 -0.92 1.50
CA LEU A 82 17.31 -0.76 1.30
C LEU A 82 16.50 -1.71 2.19
N HIS A 83 16.91 -2.97 2.31
CA HIS A 83 16.27 -3.94 3.21
C HIS A 83 16.29 -3.47 4.67
N ARG A 84 17.45 -3.00 5.15
CA ARG A 84 17.62 -2.49 6.51
C ARG A 84 16.77 -1.24 6.74
N ALA A 85 16.79 -0.29 5.79
CA ALA A 85 16.02 0.94 5.87
C ALA A 85 14.52 0.67 5.89
N ALA A 86 14.00 -0.15 4.97
CA ALA A 86 12.59 -0.50 4.91
C ALA A 86 12.14 -1.27 6.16
N THR A 87 13.00 -2.14 6.71
CA THR A 87 12.72 -2.82 7.98
C THR A 87 12.57 -1.82 9.12
N ALA A 88 13.53 -0.90 9.26
CA ALA A 88 13.51 0.12 10.31
C ALA A 88 12.28 1.05 10.18
N GLU A 89 11.90 1.43 8.97
CA GLU A 89 10.69 2.25 8.74
C GLU A 89 9.40 1.47 9.08
N CYS A 90 9.31 0.19 8.77
CA CYS A 90 8.19 -0.65 9.23
C CYS A 90 8.11 -0.72 10.75
N ASP A 91 9.23 -0.86 11.44
CA ASP A 91 9.27 -0.92 12.90
C ASP A 91 8.87 0.42 13.54
N LEU A 92 9.30 1.55 12.95
CA LEU A 92 8.84 2.88 13.34
C LEU A 92 7.33 3.05 13.16
N LEU A 93 6.79 2.64 12.00
CA LEU A 93 5.36 2.70 11.73
C LEU A 93 4.56 1.84 12.72
N ALA A 94 5.08 0.67 13.09
CA ALA A 94 4.48 -0.19 14.10
C ALA A 94 4.36 0.50 15.47
N THR A 95 5.31 1.35 15.86
CA THR A 95 5.22 2.12 17.12
C THR A 95 4.08 3.15 17.08
N VAL A 96 3.80 3.73 15.91
CA VAL A 96 2.73 4.74 15.73
C VAL A 96 1.35 4.08 15.73
N THR A 97 1.21 2.98 14.99
CA THR A 97 -0.07 2.26 14.88
C THR A 97 -0.41 1.40 16.09
N GLY A 98 0.59 1.05 16.90
CA GLY A 98 0.45 0.09 17.99
C GLY A 98 0.24 -1.36 17.52
N LYS A 99 0.44 -1.64 16.22
CA LYS A 99 0.25 -2.96 15.60
C LYS A 99 1.47 -3.31 14.72
N PRO A 100 1.82 -4.61 14.58
CA PRO A 100 2.86 -5.02 13.64
C PRO A 100 2.51 -4.64 12.20
N VAL A 101 3.45 -4.04 11.48
CA VAL A 101 3.33 -3.76 10.04
C VAL A 101 3.63 -5.05 9.27
N LYS A 102 2.64 -5.58 8.57
CA LYS A 102 2.71 -6.86 7.85
C LYS A 102 2.95 -6.71 6.36
N THR A 103 2.67 -5.52 5.82
CA THR A 103 2.68 -5.25 4.39
C THR A 103 3.48 -4.00 4.09
N PHE A 104 4.08 -3.95 2.91
CA PHE A 104 4.69 -2.73 2.39
C PHE A 104 4.51 -2.62 0.88
N SER A 105 4.56 -1.41 0.38
CA SER A 105 4.61 -1.08 -1.05
C SER A 105 5.79 -0.15 -1.33
N LEU A 106 6.11 0.05 -2.59
CA LEU A 106 7.22 0.90 -3.03
C LEU A 106 6.67 2.17 -3.69
N HIS A 107 7.08 3.34 -3.19
CA HIS A 107 6.79 4.62 -3.83
C HIS A 107 7.75 4.83 -5.01
N ARG A 108 7.19 5.05 -6.22
CA ARG A 108 7.96 5.29 -7.45
C ARG A 108 9.15 4.34 -7.65
N PRO A 109 8.94 3.02 -7.55
CA PRO A 109 10.05 2.07 -7.57
C PRO A 109 10.81 2.13 -8.91
N PRO A 110 12.14 2.13 -8.90
CA PRO A 110 12.92 1.93 -10.09
C PRO A 110 12.69 0.51 -10.66
N ARG A 111 12.86 0.35 -11.97
CA ARG A 111 12.52 -0.91 -12.68
C ARG A 111 13.22 -2.15 -12.12
N ASN A 112 14.47 -2.01 -11.67
CA ASN A 112 15.22 -3.11 -11.06
C ASN A 112 14.59 -3.62 -9.75
N LEU A 113 13.99 -2.74 -8.93
CA LEU A 113 13.29 -3.15 -7.71
C LEU A 113 11.92 -3.78 -7.99
N LEU A 114 11.29 -3.45 -9.11
CA LEU A 114 10.08 -4.16 -9.55
C LEU A 114 10.39 -5.58 -10.04
N ALA A 115 11.54 -5.77 -10.71
CA ALA A 115 11.96 -7.06 -11.25
C ALA A 115 12.52 -8.00 -10.17
N ASN A 116 13.23 -7.45 -9.17
CA ASN A 116 13.96 -8.18 -8.14
C ASN A 116 13.35 -7.98 -6.76
N SER A 117 12.05 -8.04 -6.65
CA SER A 117 11.26 -7.86 -5.43
C SER A 117 12.04 -7.63 -4.13
N LEU A 118 12.07 -6.40 -3.63
CA LEU A 118 12.58 -6.13 -2.29
C LEU A 118 11.84 -7.04 -1.29
N GLU A 119 12.56 -7.91 -0.59
CA GLU A 119 11.99 -8.82 0.40
C GLU A 119 12.34 -8.37 1.81
N ILE A 120 11.33 -8.21 2.66
CA ILE A 120 11.51 -7.97 4.09
C ILE A 120 10.99 -9.21 4.83
N PRO A 121 11.82 -9.90 5.63
CA PRO A 121 11.39 -11.10 6.35
C PRO A 121 10.10 -10.88 7.16
N GLY A 122 9.12 -11.78 6.95
CA GLY A 122 7.83 -11.72 7.65
C GLY A 122 6.87 -10.63 7.17
N ARG A 123 7.18 -9.93 6.08
CA ARG A 123 6.33 -8.89 5.49
C ARG A 123 6.03 -9.16 4.02
N ILE A 124 4.86 -8.76 3.58
CA ILE A 124 4.38 -8.95 2.21
C ILE A 124 4.67 -7.68 1.40
N ASN A 125 5.36 -7.84 0.28
CA ASN A 125 5.54 -6.78 -0.72
C ASN A 125 4.32 -6.76 -1.66
N ALA A 126 3.62 -5.63 -1.76
CA ALA A 126 2.49 -5.46 -2.67
C ALA A 126 2.87 -5.53 -4.17
N TYR A 127 4.17 -5.45 -4.49
CA TYR A 127 4.73 -5.65 -5.82
C TYR A 127 5.33 -7.05 -6.04
N ALA A 128 5.22 -7.97 -5.07
CA ALA A 128 5.64 -9.35 -5.30
C ALA A 128 4.87 -9.97 -6.48
N GLY A 129 5.51 -10.85 -7.23
CA GLY A 129 4.97 -11.44 -8.46
C GLY A 129 3.53 -11.92 -8.33
N ARG A 130 3.23 -12.59 -7.21
CA ARG A 130 1.88 -13.06 -6.88
C ARG A 130 0.79 -11.98 -6.93
N TYR A 131 1.13 -10.73 -6.57
CA TYR A 131 0.18 -9.62 -6.45
C TYR A 131 0.26 -8.64 -7.62
N PHE A 132 1.33 -8.68 -8.41
CA PHE A 132 1.58 -7.68 -9.44
C PHE A 132 1.63 -8.23 -10.87
N THR A 133 2.09 -9.49 -11.05
CA THR A 133 2.22 -10.10 -12.38
C THR A 133 1.39 -11.36 -12.56
N GLU A 134 1.06 -12.07 -11.48
CA GLU A 134 0.29 -13.32 -11.53
C GLU A 134 -1.23 -13.11 -11.39
N MET A 135 -1.65 -11.92 -10.94
CA MET A 135 -3.07 -11.50 -10.92
C MET A 135 -3.24 -10.20 -11.71
N ALA A 136 -4.47 -9.84 -12.03
CA ALA A 136 -4.75 -8.57 -12.66
C ALA A 136 -4.42 -7.40 -11.70
N TYR A 137 -3.88 -6.34 -12.29
CA TYR A 137 -3.51 -5.12 -11.58
C TYR A 137 -4.08 -3.90 -12.29
N CYS A 138 -4.79 -3.06 -11.56
CA CYS A 138 -5.36 -1.81 -12.06
C CYS A 138 -5.02 -0.67 -11.10
N SER A 139 -4.70 0.50 -11.63
CA SER A 139 -4.23 1.64 -10.84
C SER A 139 -4.67 2.96 -11.46
N ASP A 140 -4.99 3.93 -10.59
CA ASP A 140 -5.21 5.34 -10.94
C ASP A 140 -3.93 6.18 -10.88
N SER A 141 -2.76 5.54 -10.85
CA SER A 141 -1.45 6.21 -10.79
C SER A 141 -1.36 7.33 -11.83
N ARG A 142 -0.80 8.47 -11.43
CA ARG A 142 -0.75 9.73 -12.20
C ARG A 142 -2.13 10.33 -12.49
N GLY A 143 -3.14 10.04 -11.66
CA GLY A 143 -4.46 10.63 -11.74
C GLY A 143 -5.34 10.15 -12.89
N ALA A 144 -5.04 8.98 -13.48
CA ALA A 144 -5.85 8.42 -14.56
C ALA A 144 -5.78 6.88 -14.60
N TRP A 145 -6.84 6.27 -15.11
CA TRP A 145 -6.92 4.83 -15.40
C TRP A 145 -6.20 4.49 -16.71
N HIS A 146 -4.87 4.51 -16.72
CA HIS A 146 -4.07 4.30 -17.94
C HIS A 146 -4.24 2.92 -18.57
N TYR A 147 -4.72 1.94 -17.81
CA TYR A 147 -4.94 0.55 -18.25
C TYR A 147 -6.43 0.19 -18.31
N GLY A 148 -7.31 1.17 -18.49
CA GLY A 148 -8.76 1.00 -18.50
C GLY A 148 -9.40 1.12 -17.11
N HIS A 149 -10.72 1.35 -17.09
CA HIS A 149 -11.48 1.50 -15.85
C HIS A 149 -11.51 0.18 -15.07
N PRO A 150 -11.47 0.20 -13.72
CA PRO A 150 -11.48 -1.04 -12.92
C PRO A 150 -12.60 -2.02 -13.26
N LEU A 151 -13.81 -1.52 -13.51
CA LEU A 151 -14.96 -2.37 -13.87
C LEU A 151 -14.90 -2.96 -15.28
N GLU A 152 -13.99 -2.47 -16.15
CA GLU A 152 -13.76 -2.95 -17.51
C GLU A 152 -12.61 -3.96 -17.60
N GLN A 153 -11.97 -4.27 -16.46
CA GLN A 153 -10.89 -5.24 -16.43
C GLN A 153 -11.40 -6.65 -16.70
N ASP A 154 -10.66 -7.40 -17.52
CA ASP A 154 -10.97 -8.79 -17.85
C ASP A 154 -11.16 -9.66 -16.60
N ALA A 155 -10.38 -9.40 -15.55
CA ALA A 155 -10.49 -10.11 -14.27
C ALA A 155 -11.88 -9.95 -13.62
N VAL A 156 -12.53 -8.80 -13.77
CA VAL A 156 -13.90 -8.57 -13.27
C VAL A 156 -14.90 -9.38 -14.11
N ALA A 157 -14.77 -9.34 -15.42
CA ALA A 157 -15.65 -10.09 -16.33
C ALA A 157 -15.50 -11.62 -16.16
N GLN A 158 -14.30 -12.08 -15.89
CA GLN A 158 -13.97 -13.52 -15.74
C GLN A 158 -14.13 -14.03 -14.30
N GLY A 159 -14.35 -13.14 -13.31
CA GLY A 159 -14.44 -13.52 -11.90
C GLY A 159 -13.11 -14.05 -11.35
N THR A 160 -11.98 -13.42 -11.70
CA THR A 160 -10.64 -13.76 -11.18
C THR A 160 -10.11 -12.68 -10.26
N ALA A 161 -8.91 -12.86 -9.72
CA ALA A 161 -8.31 -11.94 -8.77
C ALA A 161 -7.90 -10.62 -9.41
N LEU A 162 -8.15 -9.50 -8.71
CA LEU A 162 -7.74 -8.15 -9.09
C LEU A 162 -7.10 -7.44 -7.88
N GLN A 163 -5.90 -6.89 -8.04
CA GLN A 163 -5.37 -5.86 -7.15
C GLN A 163 -5.73 -4.48 -7.73
N LEU A 164 -6.51 -3.72 -6.97
CA LEU A 164 -6.91 -2.35 -7.33
C LEU A 164 -6.18 -1.36 -6.43
N LEU A 165 -5.33 -0.55 -7.05
CA LEU A 165 -4.63 0.56 -6.40
C LEU A 165 -5.34 1.88 -6.67
N THR A 166 -5.56 2.65 -5.61
CA THR A 166 -5.99 4.06 -5.69
C THR A 166 -5.14 4.95 -4.77
N HIS A 167 -5.16 6.25 -5.07
CA HIS A 167 -4.48 7.29 -4.29
C HIS A 167 -5.53 8.26 -3.75
N PRO A 168 -5.88 8.17 -2.46
CA PRO A 168 -6.84 9.06 -1.82
C PRO A 168 -6.30 10.46 -1.57
#